data_c96da6afa712adc98e89afafefe6dc01
#
_entry.id   c96da6afa712adc98e89afafefe6dc01
#
_cell.length_a   1.000
_cell.length_b   1.000
_cell.length_c   1.000
_cell.angle_alpha   90.00
_cell.angle_beta   90.00
_cell.angle_gamma   90.00
#
_symmetry.space_group_name_H-M   'P 1'
#
loop_
_entity.id
_entity.type
_entity.pdbx_description
1 polymer ?
#
loop_
_entity_poly.entity_id
_entity_poly.type
_entity_poly.pdbx_seq_one_letter_code
_entity_poly.pdbx_strand_id
1 'polypeptide(L)'
;MADINLSRITKCFGDYRAVNQVSLDIADGEFVALLGPSGCGKTTLLRLLAGFEEPDHGQISLGGQIMASPENGIMVSPEDRNLGIVFQSYALWPHMTVARNVGYPLEVRGLNRAEQDRKIAEALDIVALGPYADRSPSELSGGQRQRVALARCLVMEPRAVLLDEPLANLDVHLRETMQQAFLDFHRRTGATMIYVTHDQSEAMAMADRIAVMDKGHIRQMAAPETLYREPADLMVAGFVGAGAVLPVQDVSVGSNGACSVQLGDARIAARICPKLNESQTNVNAGLCLRPEDVWVTDDAPLRGQVEDCVYLGGRFRLSVRIGEGHSLPVYANRRARIGEQVGLKVSDGWVFDRMAGEAA
;
A
#
# COMPACT_ATOMS: atom_id res chain seq x y z
N MET A 1 -6.04 -19.50 -10.53
CA MET A 1 -5.13 -18.52 -9.89
C MET A 1 -4.70 -19.11 -8.58
N ALA A 2 -3.99 -18.45 -7.72
CA ALA A 2 -3.45 -19.13 -6.55
C ALA A 2 -3.38 -18.21 -5.35
N ASP A 3 -3.71 -18.75 -4.18
CA ASP A 3 -3.37 -18.18 -2.89
C ASP A 3 -1.84 -18.12 -2.71
N ILE A 4 -1.37 -17.16 -1.93
CA ILE A 4 0.04 -16.95 -1.62
C ILE A 4 0.20 -16.94 -0.12
N ASN A 5 1.06 -17.82 0.38
CA ASN A 5 1.39 -17.87 1.79
C ASN A 5 2.89 -17.71 2.01
N LEU A 6 3.25 -16.76 2.87
CA LEU A 6 4.60 -16.59 3.40
C LEU A 6 4.59 -16.90 4.90
N SER A 7 5.47 -17.76 5.35
CA SER A 7 5.60 -18.13 6.76
C SER A 7 6.99 -17.80 7.27
N ARG A 8 7.08 -16.81 8.15
CA ARG A 8 8.29 -16.35 8.85
C ARG A 8 9.51 -16.15 7.94
N ILE A 9 9.28 -15.52 6.78
CA ILE A 9 10.33 -15.25 5.79
C ILE A 9 11.35 -14.29 6.36
N THR A 10 12.61 -14.70 6.29
CA THR A 10 13.76 -13.87 6.66
C THR A 10 14.76 -13.81 5.52
N LYS A 11 15.30 -12.61 5.24
CA LYS A 11 16.38 -12.37 4.27
C LYS A 11 17.36 -11.34 4.79
N CYS A 12 18.62 -11.72 4.80
CA CYS A 12 19.76 -10.87 5.19
C CYS A 12 20.69 -10.61 4.00
N PHE A 13 21.29 -9.44 3.96
CA PHE A 13 22.41 -9.09 3.09
C PHE A 13 23.57 -8.62 3.97
N GLY A 14 24.53 -9.51 4.26
CA GLY A 14 25.52 -9.29 5.30
C GLY A 14 24.83 -9.10 6.66
N ASP A 15 25.15 -8.03 7.35
CA ASP A 15 24.56 -7.69 8.66
C ASP A 15 23.18 -7.02 8.56
N TYR A 16 22.74 -6.65 7.34
CA TYR A 16 21.47 -5.98 7.14
C TYR A 16 20.34 -6.99 6.90
N ARG A 17 19.32 -6.96 7.77
CA ARG A 17 18.13 -7.79 7.68
C ARG A 17 17.04 -7.06 6.89
N ALA A 18 16.97 -7.36 5.59
CA ALA A 18 16.04 -6.69 4.67
C ALA A 18 14.58 -7.15 4.85
N VAL A 19 14.38 -8.43 5.20
CA VAL A 19 13.06 -9.01 5.55
C VAL A 19 13.26 -9.81 6.83
N ASN A 20 12.40 -9.58 7.83
CA ASN A 20 12.57 -10.14 9.15
C ASN A 20 11.28 -10.81 9.63
N GLN A 21 11.26 -12.15 9.59
CA GLN A 21 10.16 -13.00 10.04
C GLN A 21 8.77 -12.61 9.48
N VAL A 22 8.73 -12.17 8.22
CA VAL A 22 7.49 -11.76 7.57
C VAL A 22 6.59 -12.96 7.34
N SER A 23 5.36 -12.87 7.84
CA SER A 23 4.27 -13.80 7.54
C SER A 23 3.13 -13.03 6.85
N LEU A 24 2.61 -13.58 5.75
CA LEU A 24 1.63 -12.94 4.91
C LEU A 24 0.78 -13.99 4.21
N ASP A 25 -0.54 -13.87 4.34
CA ASP A 25 -1.52 -14.69 3.64
C ASP A 25 -2.30 -13.82 2.66
N ILE A 26 -2.29 -14.20 1.38
CA ILE A 26 -3.04 -13.53 0.30
C ILE A 26 -3.99 -14.56 -0.31
N ALA A 27 -5.27 -14.23 -0.32
CA ALA A 27 -6.30 -15.10 -0.89
C ALA A 27 -6.20 -15.17 -2.42
N ASP A 28 -6.73 -16.24 -3.00
CA ASP A 28 -6.87 -16.34 -4.46
C ASP A 28 -7.74 -15.20 -4.98
N GLY A 29 -7.26 -14.50 -6.00
CA GLY A 29 -7.95 -13.36 -6.60
C GLY A 29 -7.88 -12.06 -5.79
N GLU A 30 -7.10 -11.98 -4.74
CA GLU A 30 -6.96 -10.76 -3.92
C GLU A 30 -5.92 -9.79 -4.51
N PHE A 31 -6.22 -8.50 -4.42
CA PHE A 31 -5.28 -7.42 -4.75
C PHE A 31 -4.65 -6.85 -3.47
N VAL A 32 -3.39 -7.17 -3.21
CA VAL A 32 -2.66 -6.70 -2.02
C VAL A 32 -1.61 -5.67 -2.41
N ALA A 33 -1.59 -4.53 -1.72
CA ALA A 33 -0.51 -3.55 -1.84
C ALA A 33 0.52 -3.74 -0.72
N LEU A 34 1.81 -3.74 -1.06
CA LEU A 34 2.92 -3.61 -0.13
C LEU A 34 3.33 -2.14 -0.08
N LEU A 35 3.06 -1.47 1.03
CA LEU A 35 3.26 -0.04 1.22
C LEU A 35 4.32 0.18 2.32
N GLY A 36 5.15 1.22 2.19
CA GLY A 36 6.13 1.55 3.22
C GLY A 36 7.24 2.47 2.71
N PRO A 37 8.07 3.03 3.59
CA PRO A 37 9.17 3.91 3.21
C PRO A 37 10.20 3.20 2.33
N SER A 38 11.04 3.98 1.63
CA SER A 38 12.13 3.44 0.83
C SER A 38 13.10 2.64 1.71
N GLY A 39 13.54 1.47 1.20
CA GLY A 39 14.47 0.60 1.92
C GLY A 39 13.84 -0.28 3.01
N CYS A 40 12.52 -0.31 3.22
CA CYS A 40 11.89 -1.14 4.24
C CYS A 40 11.76 -2.65 3.88
N GLY A 41 12.18 -3.07 2.67
CA GLY A 41 12.20 -4.48 2.27
C GLY A 41 11.14 -4.93 1.24
N LYS A 42 10.27 -4.05 0.72
CA LYS A 42 9.19 -4.38 -0.23
C LYS A 42 9.67 -5.08 -1.50
N THR A 43 10.63 -4.47 -2.21
CA THR A 43 11.21 -5.05 -3.44
C THR A 43 11.95 -6.36 -3.15
N THR A 44 12.60 -6.47 -1.97
CA THR A 44 13.24 -7.74 -1.55
C THR A 44 12.19 -8.82 -1.35
N LEU A 45 11.07 -8.52 -0.66
CA LEU A 45 9.97 -9.47 -0.47
C LEU A 45 9.36 -9.89 -1.81
N LEU A 46 9.18 -8.95 -2.75
CA LEU A 46 8.70 -9.25 -4.10
C LEU A 46 9.67 -10.17 -4.86
N ARG A 47 10.99 -9.92 -4.77
CA ARG A 47 12.03 -10.77 -5.40
C ARG A 47 12.08 -12.18 -4.81
N LEU A 48 11.88 -12.32 -3.52
CA LEU A 48 11.75 -13.62 -2.84
C LEU A 48 10.56 -14.41 -3.36
N LEU A 49 9.39 -13.75 -3.52
CA LEU A 49 8.19 -14.35 -4.13
C LEU A 49 8.44 -14.75 -5.58
N ALA A 50 9.10 -13.91 -6.34
CA ALA A 50 9.44 -14.15 -7.74
C ALA A 50 10.49 -15.27 -7.94
N GLY A 51 11.26 -15.60 -6.90
CA GLY A 51 12.35 -16.57 -6.98
C GLY A 51 13.68 -16.01 -7.47
N PHE A 52 13.82 -14.68 -7.56
CA PHE A 52 15.10 -14.01 -7.88
C PHE A 52 16.03 -13.92 -6.68
N GLU A 53 15.49 -14.10 -5.49
CA GLU A 53 16.23 -14.19 -4.24
C GLU A 53 15.78 -15.43 -3.48
N GLU A 54 16.71 -16.04 -2.76
CA GLU A 54 16.44 -17.17 -1.88
C GLU A 54 16.25 -16.66 -0.45
N PRO A 55 15.18 -17.05 0.27
CA PRO A 55 15.05 -16.71 1.68
C PRO A 55 16.10 -17.46 2.51
N ASP A 56 16.57 -16.84 3.60
CA ASP A 56 17.49 -17.50 4.52
C ASP A 56 16.72 -18.43 5.49
N HIS A 57 15.48 -18.06 5.82
CA HIS A 57 14.57 -18.84 6.66
C HIS A 57 13.12 -18.68 6.24
N GLY A 58 12.30 -19.65 6.62
CA GLY A 58 10.87 -19.64 6.42
C GLY A 58 10.43 -20.35 5.14
N GLN A 59 9.16 -20.21 4.77
CA GLN A 59 8.57 -20.93 3.64
C GLN A 59 7.68 -20.03 2.79
N ILE A 60 7.76 -20.19 1.48
CA ILE A 60 6.89 -19.55 0.49
C ILE A 60 6.10 -20.65 -0.22
N SER A 61 4.76 -20.51 -0.28
CA SER A 61 3.90 -21.39 -1.07
C SER A 61 2.95 -20.60 -1.98
N LEU A 62 2.61 -21.19 -3.13
CA LEU A 62 1.69 -20.67 -4.15
C LEU A 62 0.71 -21.80 -4.52
N GLY A 63 -0.59 -21.58 -4.30
CA GLY A 63 -1.61 -22.58 -4.59
C GLY A 63 -1.37 -23.89 -3.85
N GLY A 64 -0.96 -23.81 -2.58
CA GLY A 64 -0.62 -24.99 -1.75
C GLY A 64 0.71 -25.68 -2.10
N GLN A 65 1.42 -25.26 -3.17
CA GLN A 65 2.72 -25.82 -3.56
C GLN A 65 3.86 -25.00 -2.95
N ILE A 66 4.83 -25.66 -2.29
CA ILE A 66 6.02 -25.00 -1.73
C ILE A 66 6.94 -24.55 -2.86
N MET A 67 7.25 -23.25 -2.92
CA MET A 67 8.15 -22.62 -3.89
C MET A 67 9.55 -22.38 -3.35
N ALA A 68 9.67 -22.11 -2.05
CA ALA A 68 10.94 -21.98 -1.38
C ALA A 68 10.81 -22.43 0.09
N SER A 69 11.76 -23.19 0.56
CA SER A 69 11.92 -23.61 1.96
C SER A 69 13.37 -24.04 2.18
N PRO A 70 14.25 -23.14 2.66
CA PRO A 70 15.66 -23.47 2.89
C PRO A 70 15.85 -24.66 3.80
N GLU A 71 15.03 -24.77 4.86
CA GLU A 71 15.09 -25.88 5.82
C GLU A 71 14.82 -27.25 5.18
N ASN A 72 14.08 -27.28 4.07
CA ASN A 72 13.75 -28.49 3.32
C ASN A 72 14.56 -28.63 2.01
N GLY A 73 15.48 -27.69 1.73
CA GLY A 73 16.28 -27.66 0.49
C GLY A 73 15.42 -27.44 -0.77
N ILE A 74 14.28 -26.77 -0.66
CA ILE A 74 13.37 -26.51 -1.77
C ILE A 74 13.58 -25.09 -2.26
N MET A 75 13.92 -24.94 -3.57
CA MET A 75 13.97 -23.66 -4.28
C MET A 75 13.52 -23.87 -5.72
N VAL A 76 12.28 -23.46 -6.01
CA VAL A 76 11.73 -23.48 -7.38
C VAL A 76 12.25 -22.25 -8.12
N SER A 77 12.76 -22.47 -9.36
CA SER A 77 13.29 -21.37 -10.18
C SER A 77 12.18 -20.40 -10.63
N PRO A 78 12.53 -19.12 -10.93
CA PRO A 78 11.53 -18.10 -11.29
C PRO A 78 10.61 -18.51 -12.45
N GLU A 79 11.15 -19.13 -13.47
CA GLU A 79 10.43 -19.58 -14.67
C GLU A 79 9.39 -20.67 -14.39
N ASP A 80 9.60 -21.46 -13.33
CA ASP A 80 8.71 -22.56 -12.95
C ASP A 80 7.63 -22.14 -11.92
N ARG A 81 7.72 -20.92 -11.37
CA ARG A 81 6.71 -20.40 -10.42
C ARG A 81 5.41 -19.97 -11.09
N ASN A 82 5.43 -19.78 -12.40
CA ASN A 82 4.30 -19.31 -13.19
C ASN A 82 3.71 -17.99 -12.69
N LEU A 83 4.60 -17.02 -12.37
CA LEU A 83 4.26 -15.66 -11.96
C LEU A 83 4.46 -14.67 -13.10
N GLY A 84 3.54 -13.72 -13.24
CA GLY A 84 3.72 -12.55 -14.10
C GLY A 84 4.45 -11.44 -13.33
N ILE A 85 5.44 -10.80 -13.96
CA ILE A 85 6.18 -9.72 -13.30
C ILE A 85 6.22 -8.49 -14.21
N VAL A 86 5.83 -7.34 -13.65
CA VAL A 86 6.03 -6.03 -14.29
C VAL A 86 7.06 -5.26 -13.47
N PHE A 87 8.22 -5.03 -14.10
CA PHE A 87 9.30 -4.25 -13.51
C PHE A 87 9.09 -2.75 -13.73
N GLN A 88 9.67 -1.93 -12.89
CA GLN A 88 9.66 -0.47 -12.99
C GLN A 88 10.15 0.05 -14.35
N SER A 89 11.10 -0.63 -15.00
CA SER A 89 11.67 -0.28 -16.30
C SER A 89 10.87 -0.80 -17.50
N TYR A 90 9.73 -1.49 -17.28
CA TYR A 90 8.90 -2.20 -18.28
C TYR A 90 9.60 -3.31 -19.05
N ALA A 91 10.92 -3.30 -19.18
CA ALA A 91 11.78 -4.29 -19.82
C ALA A 91 11.24 -4.76 -21.20
N LEU A 92 10.82 -3.83 -22.06
CA LEU A 92 10.38 -4.13 -23.43
C LEU A 92 11.56 -4.28 -24.37
N TRP A 93 11.46 -5.23 -25.31
CA TRP A 93 12.45 -5.41 -26.36
C TRP A 93 12.23 -4.36 -27.47
N PRO A 94 13.16 -3.39 -27.67
CA PRO A 94 12.93 -2.26 -28.57
C PRO A 94 12.92 -2.65 -30.06
N HIS A 95 13.50 -3.79 -30.42
CA HIS A 95 13.57 -4.33 -31.79
C HIS A 95 12.36 -5.20 -32.16
N MET A 96 11.41 -5.38 -31.25
CA MET A 96 10.19 -6.15 -31.46
C MET A 96 8.97 -5.23 -31.50
N THR A 97 7.96 -5.58 -32.28
CA THR A 97 6.65 -4.93 -32.25
C THR A 97 5.94 -5.19 -30.92
N VAL A 98 4.85 -4.46 -30.65
CA VAL A 98 3.98 -4.69 -29.48
C VAL A 98 3.49 -6.13 -29.44
N ALA A 99 2.93 -6.63 -30.54
CA ALA A 99 2.44 -8.02 -30.64
C ALA A 99 3.56 -9.05 -30.37
N ARG A 100 4.77 -8.82 -30.87
CA ARG A 100 5.90 -9.71 -30.62
C ARG A 100 6.41 -9.62 -29.18
N ASN A 101 6.43 -8.44 -28.56
CA ASN A 101 6.73 -8.29 -27.14
C ASN A 101 5.77 -9.11 -26.27
N VAL A 102 4.47 -9.04 -26.57
CA VAL A 102 3.44 -9.80 -25.86
C VAL A 102 3.54 -11.30 -26.14
N GLY A 103 3.76 -11.68 -27.39
CA GLY A 103 3.76 -13.08 -27.83
C GLY A 103 5.04 -13.86 -27.54
N TYR A 104 6.16 -13.19 -27.25
CA TYR A 104 7.45 -13.84 -27.02
C TYR A 104 7.42 -14.97 -25.97
N PRO A 105 6.78 -14.80 -24.81
CA PRO A 105 6.68 -15.89 -23.84
C PRO A 105 5.93 -17.14 -24.37
N LEU A 106 4.95 -16.96 -25.25
CA LEU A 106 4.22 -18.07 -25.88
C LEU A 106 5.10 -18.81 -26.91
N GLU A 107 5.92 -18.05 -27.66
CA GLU A 107 6.91 -18.59 -28.57
C GLU A 107 7.92 -19.49 -27.85
N VAL A 108 8.46 -19.01 -26.70
CA VAL A 108 9.38 -19.78 -25.83
C VAL A 108 8.72 -21.08 -25.33
N ARG A 109 7.42 -21.05 -25.00
CA ARG A 109 6.66 -22.24 -24.58
C ARG A 109 6.31 -23.18 -25.73
N GLY A 110 6.61 -22.82 -26.98
CA GLY A 110 6.38 -23.66 -28.13
C GLY A 110 4.93 -23.79 -28.60
N LEU A 111 4.05 -22.82 -28.26
CA LEU A 111 2.68 -22.80 -28.74
C LEU A 111 2.63 -22.65 -30.26
N ASN A 112 1.63 -23.26 -30.90
CA ASN A 112 1.42 -23.09 -32.34
C ASN A 112 0.96 -21.65 -32.68
N ARG A 113 1.19 -21.24 -33.92
CA ARG A 113 0.97 -19.86 -34.39
C ARG A 113 -0.48 -19.38 -34.19
N ALA A 114 -1.45 -20.20 -34.51
CA ALA A 114 -2.87 -19.83 -34.40
C ALA A 114 -3.27 -19.57 -32.94
N GLU A 115 -2.74 -20.36 -32.01
CA GLU A 115 -2.98 -20.18 -30.57
C GLU A 115 -2.26 -18.95 -30.02
N GLN A 116 -1.01 -18.68 -30.48
CA GLN A 116 -0.30 -17.45 -30.14
C GLN A 116 -1.10 -16.23 -30.62
N ASP A 117 -1.51 -16.15 -31.85
CA ASP A 117 -2.22 -15.02 -32.45
C ASP A 117 -3.55 -14.74 -31.69
N ARG A 118 -4.29 -15.79 -31.30
CA ARG A 118 -5.50 -15.65 -30.46
C ARG A 118 -5.20 -15.07 -29.09
N LYS A 119 -4.25 -15.65 -28.34
CA LYS A 119 -3.89 -15.21 -27.00
C LYS A 119 -3.31 -13.78 -26.98
N ILE A 120 -2.51 -13.41 -27.99
CA ILE A 120 -1.96 -12.06 -28.15
C ILE A 120 -3.11 -11.06 -28.37
N ALA A 121 -4.05 -11.37 -29.26
CA ALA A 121 -5.20 -10.50 -29.54
C ALA A 121 -6.04 -10.29 -28.27
N GLU A 122 -6.35 -11.35 -27.52
CA GLU A 122 -7.08 -11.29 -26.26
C GLU A 122 -6.34 -10.45 -25.20
N ALA A 123 -5.02 -10.64 -25.04
CA ALA A 123 -4.22 -9.88 -24.10
C ALA A 123 -4.14 -8.38 -24.45
N LEU A 124 -3.99 -8.06 -25.75
CA LEU A 124 -3.97 -6.68 -26.25
C LEU A 124 -5.34 -6.00 -26.12
N ASP A 125 -6.44 -6.74 -26.28
CA ASP A 125 -7.79 -6.20 -26.07
C ASP A 125 -8.05 -5.85 -24.60
N ILE A 126 -7.60 -6.70 -23.68
CA ILE A 126 -7.72 -6.44 -22.23
C ILE A 126 -7.10 -5.09 -21.85
N VAL A 127 -5.94 -4.75 -22.42
CA VAL A 127 -5.21 -3.51 -22.14
C VAL A 127 -5.50 -2.38 -23.13
N ALA A 128 -6.50 -2.54 -24.02
CA ALA A 128 -6.88 -1.58 -25.07
C ALA A 128 -5.72 -1.14 -25.97
N LEU A 129 -4.88 -2.11 -26.41
CA LEU A 129 -3.73 -1.88 -27.30
C LEU A 129 -3.84 -2.59 -28.65
N GLY A 130 -4.98 -3.19 -29.00
CA GLY A 130 -5.18 -3.85 -30.30
C GLY A 130 -4.73 -3.02 -31.52
N PRO A 131 -5.12 -1.71 -31.63
CA PRO A 131 -4.70 -0.84 -32.75
C PRO A 131 -3.18 -0.55 -32.82
N TYR A 132 -2.42 -0.90 -31.82
CA TYR A 132 -0.98 -0.62 -31.70
C TYR A 132 -0.12 -1.89 -31.88
N ALA A 133 -0.71 -3.04 -32.22
CA ALA A 133 -0.05 -4.35 -32.28
C ALA A 133 1.24 -4.35 -33.12
N ASP A 134 1.25 -3.65 -34.25
CA ASP A 134 2.36 -3.62 -35.20
C ASP A 134 3.38 -2.51 -34.92
N ARG A 135 3.14 -1.63 -33.95
CA ARG A 135 4.07 -0.55 -33.57
C ARG A 135 5.26 -1.07 -32.79
N SER A 136 6.37 -0.32 -32.86
CA SER A 136 7.53 -0.53 -31.98
C SER A 136 7.33 0.17 -30.63
N PRO A 137 7.98 -0.27 -29.56
CA PRO A 137 7.92 0.40 -28.24
C PRO A 137 8.34 1.88 -28.26
N SER A 138 9.20 2.28 -29.19
CA SER A 138 9.64 3.68 -29.36
C SER A 138 8.55 4.62 -29.84
N GLU A 139 7.52 4.11 -30.49
CA GLU A 139 6.37 4.86 -31.01
C GLU A 139 5.23 5.01 -29.98
N LEU A 140 5.42 4.48 -28.78
CA LEU A 140 4.42 4.43 -27.72
C LEU A 140 4.69 5.47 -26.63
N SER A 141 3.61 5.97 -26.03
CA SER A 141 3.71 6.74 -24.76
C SER A 141 4.17 5.84 -23.60
N GLY A 142 4.59 6.48 -22.49
CA GLY A 142 4.98 5.75 -21.27
C GLY A 142 3.91 4.77 -20.78
N GLY A 143 2.67 5.24 -20.66
CA GLY A 143 1.54 4.39 -20.25
C GLY A 143 1.19 3.30 -21.27
N GLN A 144 1.38 3.52 -22.57
CA GLN A 144 1.21 2.47 -23.57
C GLN A 144 2.30 1.40 -23.41
N ARG A 145 3.57 1.77 -23.22
CA ARG A 145 4.65 0.81 -22.93
C ARG A 145 4.37 -0.03 -21.69
N GLN A 146 3.87 0.60 -20.62
CA GLN A 146 3.49 -0.11 -19.41
C GLN A 146 2.37 -1.13 -19.65
N ARG A 147 1.32 -0.75 -20.41
CA ARG A 147 0.25 -1.66 -20.78
C ARG A 147 0.74 -2.84 -21.67
N VAL A 148 1.76 -2.62 -22.50
CA VAL A 148 2.43 -3.73 -23.22
C VAL A 148 3.10 -4.70 -22.25
N ALA A 149 3.82 -4.19 -21.24
CA ALA A 149 4.45 -5.04 -20.23
C ALA A 149 3.41 -5.85 -19.43
N LEU A 150 2.27 -5.21 -19.10
CA LEU A 150 1.14 -5.90 -18.47
C LEU A 150 0.57 -6.99 -19.40
N ALA A 151 0.26 -6.69 -20.65
CA ALA A 151 -0.24 -7.68 -21.63
C ALA A 151 0.71 -8.88 -21.80
N ARG A 152 2.04 -8.63 -21.78
CA ARG A 152 3.06 -9.68 -21.81
C ARG A 152 3.00 -10.61 -20.60
N CYS A 153 2.68 -10.07 -19.42
CA CYS A 153 2.46 -10.90 -18.24
C CYS A 153 1.19 -11.74 -18.38
N LEU A 154 0.12 -11.12 -18.89
CA LEU A 154 -1.21 -11.73 -18.96
C LEU A 154 -1.32 -12.88 -19.95
N VAL A 155 -0.66 -12.76 -21.09
CA VAL A 155 -0.72 -13.76 -22.18
C VAL A 155 -0.33 -15.17 -21.70
N MET A 156 0.42 -15.21 -20.59
CA MET A 156 0.89 -16.45 -19.95
C MET A 156 -0.11 -17.07 -18.98
N GLU A 157 -1.22 -16.39 -18.69
CA GLU A 157 -2.19 -16.79 -17.67
C GLU A 157 -1.52 -17.16 -16.35
N PRO A 158 -0.77 -16.21 -15.74
CA PRO A 158 0.03 -16.49 -14.55
C PRO A 158 -0.86 -16.79 -13.34
N ARG A 159 -0.31 -17.51 -12.36
CA ARG A 159 -0.98 -17.77 -11.07
C ARG A 159 -1.21 -16.48 -10.27
N ALA A 160 -0.24 -15.58 -10.31
CA ALA A 160 -0.35 -14.24 -9.72
C ALA A 160 0.51 -13.24 -10.51
N VAL A 161 0.20 -11.94 -10.35
CA VAL A 161 0.93 -10.83 -10.97
C VAL A 161 1.62 -9.99 -9.90
N LEU A 162 2.92 -9.80 -10.06
CA LEU A 162 3.78 -8.98 -9.20
C LEU A 162 4.12 -7.68 -9.91
N LEU A 163 3.87 -6.55 -9.27
CA LEU A 163 4.05 -5.21 -9.81
C LEU A 163 5.02 -4.43 -8.92
N ASP A 164 6.23 -4.11 -9.43
CA ASP A 164 7.26 -3.39 -8.68
C ASP A 164 7.27 -1.92 -9.08
N GLU A 165 6.66 -1.05 -8.26
CA GLU A 165 6.51 0.39 -8.45
C GLU A 165 6.14 0.79 -9.90
N PRO A 166 5.09 0.19 -10.49
CA PRO A 166 4.83 0.35 -11.92
C PRO A 166 4.45 1.77 -12.32
N LEU A 167 3.96 2.62 -11.40
CA LEU A 167 3.51 3.99 -11.68
C LEU A 167 4.50 5.09 -11.28
N ALA A 168 5.67 4.74 -10.73
CA ALA A 168 6.61 5.69 -10.12
C ALA A 168 7.09 6.81 -11.08
N ASN A 169 7.14 6.55 -12.40
CA ASN A 169 7.69 7.48 -13.39
C ASN A 169 6.61 8.14 -14.27
N LEU A 170 5.34 8.11 -13.83
CA LEU A 170 4.23 8.69 -14.59
C LEU A 170 3.78 10.03 -14.03
N ASP A 171 3.34 10.93 -14.94
CA ASP A 171 2.63 12.13 -14.54
C ASP A 171 1.26 11.79 -13.89
N VAL A 172 0.68 12.77 -13.19
CA VAL A 172 -0.54 12.57 -12.39
C VAL A 172 -1.70 12.04 -13.23
N HIS A 173 -1.92 12.59 -14.42
CA HIS A 173 -3.06 12.22 -15.27
C HIS A 173 -2.91 10.82 -15.86
N LEU A 174 -1.68 10.48 -16.28
CA LEU A 174 -1.38 9.14 -16.79
C LEU A 174 -1.44 8.10 -15.67
N ARG A 175 -1.05 8.46 -14.44
CA ARG A 175 -1.14 7.61 -13.25
C ARG A 175 -2.59 7.20 -12.97
N GLU A 176 -3.53 8.15 -12.94
CA GLU A 176 -4.97 7.87 -12.75
C GLU A 176 -5.51 6.93 -13.83
N THR A 177 -5.15 7.18 -15.09
CA THR A 177 -5.55 6.30 -16.21
C THR A 177 -5.02 4.88 -16.03
N MET A 178 -3.79 4.74 -15.55
CA MET A 178 -3.17 3.42 -15.34
C MET A 178 -3.70 2.70 -14.11
N GLN A 179 -4.03 3.41 -13.02
CA GLN A 179 -4.72 2.84 -11.86
C GLN A 179 -6.04 2.20 -12.30
N GLN A 180 -6.83 2.93 -13.10
CA GLN A 180 -8.07 2.41 -13.64
C GLN A 180 -7.83 1.17 -14.53
N ALA A 181 -6.79 1.17 -15.36
CA ALA A 181 -6.44 0.02 -16.19
C ALA A 181 -6.06 -1.22 -15.35
N PHE A 182 -5.34 -1.06 -14.22
CA PHE A 182 -5.04 -2.17 -13.31
C PHE A 182 -6.29 -2.70 -12.63
N LEU A 183 -7.19 -1.83 -12.17
CA LEU A 183 -8.46 -2.23 -11.58
C LEU A 183 -9.36 -2.97 -12.57
N ASP A 184 -9.49 -2.45 -13.79
CA ASP A 184 -10.29 -3.09 -14.83
C ASP A 184 -9.71 -4.45 -15.22
N PHE A 185 -8.38 -4.54 -15.30
CA PHE A 185 -7.69 -5.80 -15.49
C PHE A 185 -7.99 -6.79 -14.35
N HIS A 186 -7.79 -6.38 -13.10
CA HIS A 186 -8.05 -7.23 -11.95
C HIS A 186 -9.50 -7.74 -11.92
N ARG A 187 -10.48 -6.85 -12.15
CA ARG A 187 -11.91 -7.21 -12.24
C ARG A 187 -12.22 -8.20 -13.35
N ARG A 188 -11.59 -8.06 -14.52
CA ARG A 188 -11.83 -8.93 -15.70
C ARG A 188 -11.21 -10.31 -15.54
N THR A 189 -10.08 -10.41 -14.88
CA THR A 189 -9.30 -11.66 -14.78
C THR A 189 -9.43 -12.37 -13.45
N GLY A 190 -9.78 -11.65 -12.38
CA GLY A 190 -9.73 -12.14 -11.00
C GLY A 190 -8.31 -12.56 -10.56
N ALA A 191 -7.24 -12.03 -11.20
CA ALA A 191 -5.87 -12.43 -10.91
C ALA A 191 -5.46 -12.00 -9.50
N THR A 192 -4.77 -12.87 -8.76
CA THR A 192 -4.09 -12.47 -7.52
C THR A 192 -2.99 -11.46 -7.85
N MET A 193 -2.99 -10.30 -7.19
CA MET A 193 -2.04 -9.22 -7.50
C MET A 193 -1.29 -8.76 -6.26
N ILE A 194 0.02 -8.59 -6.40
CA ILE A 194 0.87 -7.95 -5.40
C ILE A 194 1.47 -6.69 -6.00
N TYR A 195 1.14 -5.56 -5.42
CA TYR A 195 1.51 -4.24 -5.90
C TYR A 195 2.44 -3.54 -4.91
N VAL A 196 3.69 -3.35 -5.29
CA VAL A 196 4.65 -2.58 -4.48
C VAL A 196 4.55 -1.11 -4.85
N THR A 197 4.39 -0.27 -3.85
CA THR A 197 4.42 1.19 -4.00
C THR A 197 4.90 1.89 -2.73
N HIS A 198 5.35 3.12 -2.87
CA HIS A 198 5.55 4.05 -1.77
C HIS A 198 4.46 5.14 -1.74
N ASP A 199 3.56 5.16 -2.73
CA ASP A 199 2.45 6.11 -2.81
C ASP A 199 1.21 5.54 -2.12
N GLN A 200 0.78 6.24 -1.06
CA GLN A 200 -0.38 5.85 -0.27
C GLN A 200 -1.68 5.94 -1.06
N SER A 201 -1.79 6.93 -1.95
CA SER A 201 -3.00 7.14 -2.75
C SER A 201 -3.23 5.99 -3.74
N GLU A 202 -2.16 5.45 -4.30
CA GLU A 202 -2.22 4.27 -5.16
C GLU A 202 -2.71 3.04 -4.39
N ALA A 203 -2.08 2.76 -3.24
CA ALA A 203 -2.45 1.63 -2.40
C ALA A 203 -3.91 1.71 -1.93
N MET A 204 -4.33 2.89 -1.44
CA MET A 204 -5.70 3.13 -0.96
C MET A 204 -6.77 3.00 -2.05
N ALA A 205 -6.44 3.41 -3.30
CA ALA A 205 -7.39 3.41 -4.40
C ALA A 205 -7.60 2.02 -5.03
N MET A 206 -6.61 1.12 -4.94
CA MET A 206 -6.61 -0.10 -5.74
C MET A 206 -6.67 -1.41 -4.93
N ALA A 207 -6.12 -1.44 -3.72
CA ALA A 207 -5.93 -2.69 -3.01
C ALA A 207 -7.15 -3.10 -2.17
N ASP A 208 -7.43 -4.40 -2.12
CA ASP A 208 -8.38 -4.98 -1.15
C ASP A 208 -7.81 -4.93 0.26
N ARG A 209 -6.50 -5.23 0.41
CA ARG A 209 -5.75 -5.05 1.66
C ARG A 209 -4.38 -4.43 1.39
N ILE A 210 -3.90 -3.67 2.36
CA ILE A 210 -2.59 -3.03 2.35
C ILE A 210 -1.76 -3.60 3.48
N ALA A 211 -0.56 -4.10 3.16
CA ALA A 211 0.45 -4.49 4.14
C ALA A 211 1.47 -3.35 4.27
N VAL A 212 1.47 -2.67 5.41
CA VAL A 212 2.45 -1.62 5.70
C VAL A 212 3.73 -2.26 6.24
N MET A 213 4.83 -2.02 5.53
CA MET A 213 6.16 -2.52 5.90
C MET A 213 7.04 -1.42 6.49
N ASP A 214 7.76 -1.75 7.54
CA ASP A 214 8.82 -0.92 8.10
C ASP A 214 9.96 -1.79 8.61
N LYS A 215 11.20 -1.42 8.30
CA LYS A 215 12.44 -2.11 8.76
C LYS A 215 12.40 -3.64 8.63
N GLY A 216 11.88 -4.12 7.51
CA GLY A 216 11.79 -5.56 7.21
C GLY A 216 10.60 -6.29 7.83
N HIS A 217 9.72 -5.61 8.57
CA HIS A 217 8.53 -6.19 9.21
C HIS A 217 7.25 -5.69 8.57
N ILE A 218 6.18 -6.52 8.60
CA ILE A 218 4.82 -6.03 8.39
C ILE A 218 4.31 -5.49 9.72
N ARG A 219 4.02 -4.18 9.75
CA ARG A 219 3.49 -3.48 10.93
C ARG A 219 1.98 -3.67 11.09
N GLN A 220 1.27 -3.58 9.98
CA GLN A 220 -0.17 -3.81 9.92
C GLN A 220 -0.56 -4.28 8.52
N MET A 221 -1.54 -5.18 8.44
CA MET A 221 -2.22 -5.53 7.20
C MET A 221 -3.72 -5.45 7.42
N ALA A 222 -4.40 -4.63 6.63
CA ALA A 222 -5.83 -4.39 6.74
C ALA A 222 -6.41 -3.85 5.44
N ALA A 223 -7.75 -3.82 5.33
CA ALA A 223 -8.43 -3.06 4.29
C ALA A 223 -8.07 -1.56 4.38
N PRO A 224 -8.05 -0.81 3.26
CA PRO A 224 -7.65 0.59 3.24
C PRO A 224 -8.33 1.47 4.29
N GLU A 225 -9.64 1.36 4.45
CA GLU A 225 -10.41 2.14 5.43
C GLU A 225 -10.01 1.82 6.87
N THR A 226 -9.84 0.53 7.20
CA THR A 226 -9.39 0.09 8.53
C THR A 226 -7.98 0.59 8.82
N LEU A 227 -7.07 0.44 7.85
CA LEU A 227 -5.69 0.91 7.99
C LEU A 227 -5.61 2.41 8.26
N TYR A 228 -6.45 3.20 7.59
CA TYR A 228 -6.51 4.65 7.73
C TYR A 228 -7.12 5.09 9.07
N ARG A 229 -8.25 4.47 9.47
CA ARG A 229 -9.02 4.86 10.65
C ARG A 229 -8.56 4.21 11.95
N GLU A 230 -7.86 3.07 11.87
CA GLU A 230 -7.49 2.23 13.01
C GLU A 230 -6.02 1.79 12.92
N PRO A 231 -5.07 2.75 12.87
CA PRO A 231 -3.65 2.41 12.80
C PRO A 231 -3.22 1.64 14.06
N ALA A 232 -2.41 0.60 13.85
CA ALA A 232 -1.99 -0.32 14.90
C ALA A 232 -0.92 0.28 15.83
N ASP A 233 -0.11 1.20 15.32
CA ASP A 233 1.01 1.80 16.06
C ASP A 233 1.34 3.22 15.53
N LEU A 234 2.30 3.86 16.20
CA LEU A 234 2.75 5.22 15.87
C LEU A 234 3.32 5.34 14.45
N MET A 235 4.05 4.33 13.99
CA MET A 235 4.63 4.33 12.64
C MET A 235 3.51 4.33 11.59
N VAL A 236 2.54 3.43 11.71
CA VAL A 236 1.41 3.35 10.76
C VAL A 236 0.56 4.62 10.83
N ALA A 237 0.24 5.12 12.04
CA ALA A 237 -0.54 6.34 12.22
C ALA A 237 0.09 7.58 11.58
N GLY A 238 1.40 7.71 11.68
CA GLY A 238 2.16 8.83 11.11
C GLY A 238 2.51 8.66 9.63
N PHE A 239 2.65 7.41 9.16
CA PHE A 239 2.97 7.12 7.76
C PHE A 239 1.73 7.14 6.87
N VAL A 240 0.60 6.60 7.33
CA VAL A 240 -0.64 6.52 6.55
C VAL A 240 -1.51 7.76 6.80
N GLY A 241 -1.76 8.52 5.73
CA GLY A 241 -2.53 9.76 5.80
C GLY A 241 -1.77 10.93 6.40
N ALA A 242 -2.43 12.09 6.50
CA ALA A 242 -1.87 13.35 7.00
C ALA A 242 -2.32 13.67 8.44
N GLY A 243 -2.61 12.64 9.24
CA GLY A 243 -3.10 12.81 10.61
C GLY A 243 -2.02 13.23 11.61
N ALA A 244 -2.45 13.73 12.75
CA ALA A 244 -1.59 13.96 13.90
C ALA A 244 -1.80 12.86 14.95
N VAL A 245 -0.72 12.48 15.61
CA VAL A 245 -0.77 11.63 16.81
C VAL A 245 -0.40 12.47 18.03
N LEU A 246 -1.37 12.62 18.91
CA LEU A 246 -1.24 13.41 20.13
C LEU A 246 -1.09 12.47 21.34
N PRO A 247 -0.15 12.73 22.26
CA PRO A 247 -0.15 12.02 23.53
C PRO A 247 -1.39 12.42 24.32
N VAL A 248 -2.08 11.45 24.87
CA VAL A 248 -3.26 11.69 25.70
C VAL A 248 -3.13 11.06 27.06
N GLN A 249 -3.82 11.64 28.02
CA GLN A 249 -3.93 11.19 29.40
C GLN A 249 -5.39 10.98 29.76
N ASP A 250 -5.64 10.36 30.92
CA ASP A 250 -6.99 10.16 31.47
C ASP A 250 -7.96 9.52 30.47
N VAL A 251 -7.53 8.40 29.88
CA VAL A 251 -8.39 7.62 28.98
C VAL A 251 -9.44 6.89 29.81
N SER A 252 -10.70 7.29 29.65
CA SER A 252 -11.84 6.60 30.26
C SER A 252 -12.49 5.69 29.22
N VAL A 253 -12.40 4.38 29.44
CA VAL A 253 -12.96 3.37 28.54
C VAL A 253 -14.44 3.17 28.86
N GLY A 254 -15.29 3.30 27.84
CA GLY A 254 -16.72 3.03 27.92
C GLY A 254 -17.07 1.66 27.35
N SER A 255 -18.36 1.40 27.16
CA SER A 255 -18.85 0.20 26.50
C SER A 255 -18.61 0.27 24.98
N ASN A 256 -18.51 -0.91 24.33
CA ASN A 256 -18.48 -1.05 22.85
C ASN A 256 -17.32 -0.33 22.12
N GLY A 257 -16.12 -0.28 22.72
CA GLY A 257 -14.97 0.31 22.05
C GLY A 257 -15.00 1.86 21.99
N ALA A 258 -15.94 2.50 22.66
CA ALA A 258 -15.93 3.94 22.85
C ALA A 258 -15.05 4.32 24.04
N CYS A 259 -14.36 5.44 23.94
CA CYS A 259 -13.60 6.03 25.03
C CYS A 259 -13.72 7.55 25.03
N SER A 260 -13.28 8.18 26.11
CA SER A 260 -13.06 9.61 26.14
C SER A 260 -11.67 9.91 26.68
N VAL A 261 -11.01 10.88 26.08
CA VAL A 261 -9.63 11.27 26.40
C VAL A 261 -9.56 12.75 26.76
N GLN A 262 -8.65 13.10 27.66
CA GLN A 262 -8.34 14.48 27.95
C GLN A 262 -7.31 15.01 26.96
N LEU A 263 -7.64 16.10 26.26
CA LEU A 263 -6.74 16.82 25.36
C LEU A 263 -6.77 18.32 25.71
N GLY A 264 -5.74 18.82 26.37
CA GLY A 264 -5.77 20.16 26.97
C GLY A 264 -6.93 20.27 27.95
N ASP A 265 -7.73 21.34 27.85
CA ASP A 265 -8.90 21.59 28.74
C ASP A 265 -10.18 20.88 28.22
N ALA A 266 -10.11 20.19 27.09
CA ALA A 266 -11.28 19.55 26.46
C ALA A 266 -11.28 18.04 26.64
N ARG A 267 -12.47 17.46 26.86
CA ARG A 267 -12.69 16.02 26.82
C ARG A 267 -13.26 15.61 25.46
N ILE A 268 -12.59 14.70 24.78
CA ILE A 268 -12.87 14.29 23.41
C ILE A 268 -13.35 12.85 23.43
N ALA A 269 -14.49 12.58 22.74
CA ALA A 269 -14.94 11.23 22.47
C ALA A 269 -14.09 10.63 21.34
N ALA A 270 -13.68 9.37 21.52
CA ALA A 270 -12.86 8.64 20.56
C ALA A 270 -13.20 7.14 20.59
N ARG A 271 -12.70 6.41 19.61
CA ARG A 271 -12.68 4.94 19.59
C ARG A 271 -11.33 4.45 20.14
N ILE A 272 -11.31 3.27 20.69
CA ILE A 272 -10.10 2.70 21.31
C ILE A 272 -9.76 1.34 20.71
N CYS A 273 -8.47 1.11 20.49
CA CYS A 273 -7.95 -0.19 20.05
C CYS A 273 -8.33 -1.29 21.06
N PRO A 274 -9.02 -2.37 20.65
CA PRO A 274 -9.44 -3.44 21.55
C PRO A 274 -8.30 -4.15 22.29
N LYS A 275 -7.07 -4.02 21.79
CA LYS A 275 -5.87 -4.61 22.39
C LYS A 275 -5.29 -3.76 23.54
N LEU A 276 -5.76 -2.53 23.70
CA LEU A 276 -5.26 -1.63 24.74
C LEU A 276 -5.90 -2.00 26.07
N ASN A 277 -5.10 -2.32 27.08
CA ASN A 277 -5.59 -2.60 28.43
C ASN A 277 -5.56 -1.34 29.30
N GLU A 278 -6.27 -1.36 30.45
CA GLU A 278 -6.42 -0.20 31.35
C GLU A 278 -5.07 0.32 31.88
N SER A 279 -4.07 -0.53 32.06
CA SER A 279 -2.74 -0.12 32.51
C SER A 279 -1.94 0.62 31.44
N GLN A 280 -2.15 0.30 30.15
CA GLN A 280 -1.49 0.97 29.03
C GLN A 280 -2.16 2.29 28.66
N THR A 281 -3.47 2.44 28.90
CA THR A 281 -4.22 3.67 28.60
C THR A 281 -3.72 4.89 29.38
N ASN A 282 -3.13 4.69 30.54
CA ASN A 282 -2.69 5.80 31.41
C ASN A 282 -1.24 6.22 31.19
N VAL A 283 -0.42 5.44 30.47
CA VAL A 283 1.02 5.70 30.37
C VAL A 283 1.45 6.04 28.95
N ASN A 284 0.95 5.32 27.93
CA ASN A 284 1.48 5.38 26.57
C ASN A 284 0.40 5.59 25.50
N ALA A 285 -0.78 6.06 25.85
CA ALA A 285 -1.87 6.24 24.89
C ALA A 285 -1.57 7.38 23.90
N GLY A 286 -1.82 7.12 22.63
CA GLY A 286 -1.81 8.09 21.54
C GLY A 286 -3.19 8.24 20.93
N LEU A 287 -3.60 9.47 20.67
CA LEU A 287 -4.81 9.81 19.93
C LEU A 287 -4.44 10.18 18.50
N CYS A 288 -4.83 9.35 17.53
CA CYS A 288 -4.75 9.68 16.12
C CYS A 288 -5.99 10.49 15.72
N LEU A 289 -5.76 11.69 15.17
CA LEU A 289 -6.79 12.55 14.60
C LEU A 289 -6.51 12.77 13.12
N ARG A 290 -7.53 12.57 12.29
CA ARG A 290 -7.44 12.86 10.86
C ARG A 290 -7.90 14.29 10.58
N PRO A 291 -7.28 15.01 9.61
CA PRO A 291 -7.62 16.41 9.34
C PRO A 291 -9.09 16.65 8.98
N GLU A 292 -9.73 15.68 8.33
CA GLU A 292 -11.15 15.73 7.96
C GLU A 292 -12.12 15.50 9.12
N ASP A 293 -11.63 14.92 10.23
CA ASP A 293 -12.43 14.66 11.42
C ASP A 293 -12.34 15.82 12.43
N VAL A 294 -11.62 16.88 12.09
CA VAL A 294 -11.46 18.07 12.94
C VAL A 294 -11.98 19.31 12.22
N TRP A 295 -12.95 19.95 12.83
CA TRP A 295 -13.66 21.11 12.26
C TRP A 295 -13.35 22.38 13.04
N VAL A 296 -13.07 23.46 12.32
CA VAL A 296 -12.96 24.80 12.89
C VAL A 296 -14.35 25.35 13.19
N THR A 297 -14.60 25.72 14.46
CA THR A 297 -15.85 26.32 14.93
C THR A 297 -15.59 27.26 16.11
N ASP A 298 -16.44 28.26 16.30
CA ASP A 298 -16.24 29.25 17.38
C ASP A 298 -16.66 28.70 18.76
N ASP A 299 -17.58 27.72 18.80
CA ASP A 299 -18.19 27.20 20.03
C ASP A 299 -17.56 25.90 20.58
N ALA A 300 -16.39 25.48 20.07
CA ALA A 300 -15.77 24.25 20.54
C ALA A 300 -14.93 24.46 21.80
N PRO A 301 -14.92 23.46 22.72
CA PRO A 301 -14.13 23.55 23.96
C PRO A 301 -12.63 23.45 23.74
N LEU A 302 -12.20 22.70 22.72
CA LEU A 302 -10.78 22.60 22.35
C LEU A 302 -10.37 23.88 21.62
N ARG A 303 -9.38 24.60 22.13
CA ARG A 303 -8.84 25.82 21.53
C ARG A 303 -7.43 25.61 21.03
N GLY A 304 -7.11 26.25 19.90
CA GLY A 304 -5.77 26.24 19.35
C GLY A 304 -5.42 27.50 18.59
N GLN A 305 -4.13 27.74 18.40
CA GLN A 305 -3.62 28.89 17.67
C GLN A 305 -3.14 28.48 16.29
N VAL A 306 -3.58 29.17 15.25
CA VAL A 306 -3.15 28.93 13.87
C VAL A 306 -1.68 29.33 13.69
N GLU A 307 -0.84 28.37 13.30
CA GLU A 307 0.58 28.56 13.00
C GLU A 307 0.86 28.70 11.53
N ASP A 308 0.06 28.02 10.69
CA ASP A 308 0.20 28.06 9.21
C ASP A 308 -1.16 27.91 8.54
N CYS A 309 -1.27 28.45 7.31
CA CYS A 309 -2.49 28.40 6.50
C CYS A 309 -2.15 28.29 5.01
N VAL A 310 -2.32 27.10 4.44
CA VAL A 310 -2.00 26.79 3.04
C VAL A 310 -3.28 26.56 2.23
N TYR A 311 -3.42 27.22 1.09
CA TYR A 311 -4.54 27.00 0.16
C TYR A 311 -4.28 25.77 -0.71
N LEU A 312 -5.20 24.81 -0.75
CA LEU A 312 -5.09 23.55 -1.48
C LEU A 312 -6.03 23.45 -2.70
N GLY A 313 -6.54 24.58 -3.21
CA GLY A 313 -7.41 24.57 -4.39
C GLY A 313 -8.88 24.22 -4.08
N GLY A 314 -9.50 24.71 -3.10
CA GLY A 314 -10.91 24.48 -2.73
C GLY A 314 -11.13 24.49 -1.23
N ARG A 315 -10.06 24.25 -0.48
CA ARG A 315 -10.02 24.32 0.99
C ARG A 315 -8.67 24.81 1.46
N PHE A 316 -8.61 25.20 2.72
CA PHE A 316 -7.36 25.56 3.40
C PHE A 316 -6.94 24.42 4.32
N ARG A 317 -5.63 24.14 4.36
CA ARG A 317 -5.02 23.34 5.40
C ARG A 317 -4.43 24.31 6.42
N LEU A 318 -4.91 24.22 7.63
CA LEU A 318 -4.38 24.95 8.79
C LEU A 318 -3.46 24.03 9.58
N SER A 319 -2.38 24.56 10.11
CA SER A 319 -1.61 23.93 11.18
C SER A 319 -2.00 24.65 12.46
N VAL A 320 -2.63 23.94 13.39
CA VAL A 320 -3.18 24.54 14.61
C VAL A 320 -2.46 23.97 15.82
N ARG A 321 -1.77 24.83 16.57
CA ARG A 321 -1.09 24.44 17.82
C ARG A 321 -2.11 24.30 18.94
N ILE A 322 -2.07 23.14 19.62
CA ILE A 322 -2.90 22.79 20.75
C ILE A 322 -1.99 22.59 21.97
N GLY A 323 -2.28 23.21 23.08
CA GLY A 323 -1.52 23.06 24.32
C GLY A 323 -0.03 23.38 24.18
N GLU A 324 0.82 22.69 24.92
CA GLU A 324 2.27 22.88 24.91
C GLU A 324 2.93 22.04 23.80
N GLY A 325 2.93 22.54 22.56
CA GLY A 325 3.83 22.05 21.51
C GLY A 325 3.29 21.03 20.52
N HIS A 326 2.00 20.72 20.50
CA HIS A 326 1.42 19.82 19.52
C HIS A 326 0.71 20.57 18.39
N SER A 327 1.09 20.31 17.14
CA SER A 327 0.45 20.88 15.96
C SER A 327 -0.47 19.86 15.29
N LEU A 328 -1.70 20.27 15.02
CA LEU A 328 -2.75 19.47 14.40
C LEU A 328 -3.08 20.03 13.02
N PRO A 329 -2.96 19.25 11.93
CA PRO A 329 -3.46 19.65 10.62
C PRO A 329 -4.99 19.57 10.61
N VAL A 330 -5.63 20.66 10.15
CA VAL A 330 -7.10 20.79 10.10
C VAL A 330 -7.49 21.35 8.74
N TYR A 331 -8.58 20.85 8.17
CA TYR A 331 -9.15 21.47 6.96
C TYR A 331 -10.20 22.53 7.31
N ALA A 332 -10.14 23.66 6.61
CA ALA A 332 -11.06 24.76 6.77
C ALA A 332 -11.57 25.29 5.41
N ASN A 333 -12.80 25.76 5.37
CA ASN A 333 -13.41 26.37 4.18
C ASN A 333 -13.08 27.86 4.05
N ARG A 334 -12.51 28.48 5.09
CA ARG A 334 -12.08 29.88 5.09
C ARG A 334 -10.59 30.00 5.39
N ARG A 335 -10.00 31.09 4.93
CA ARG A 335 -8.64 31.46 5.32
C ARG A 335 -8.63 31.90 6.78
N ALA A 336 -7.70 31.38 7.57
CA ALA A 336 -7.41 31.85 8.90
C ALA A 336 -6.10 32.66 8.93
N ARG A 337 -5.98 33.62 9.87
CA ARG A 337 -4.76 34.38 10.04
C ARG A 337 -3.79 33.63 10.96
N ILE A 338 -2.50 33.75 10.67
CA ILE A 338 -1.48 33.25 11.59
C ILE A 338 -1.62 33.98 12.93
N GLY A 339 -1.62 33.23 14.03
CA GLY A 339 -1.87 33.74 15.37
C GLY A 339 -3.35 33.77 15.77
N GLU A 340 -4.29 33.54 14.85
CA GLU A 340 -5.73 33.48 15.14
C GLU A 340 -6.04 32.33 16.10
N GLN A 341 -6.85 32.60 17.13
CA GLN A 341 -7.39 31.57 18.01
C GLN A 341 -8.64 30.96 17.38
N VAL A 342 -8.65 29.66 17.25
CA VAL A 342 -9.77 28.90 16.68
C VAL A 342 -10.27 27.82 17.64
N GLY A 343 -11.57 27.58 17.64
CA GLY A 343 -12.13 26.41 18.32
C GLY A 343 -12.10 25.20 17.38
N LEU A 344 -11.89 24.03 17.94
CA LEU A 344 -11.78 22.77 17.21
C LEU A 344 -12.80 21.77 17.78
N LYS A 345 -13.66 21.27 16.89
CA LYS A 345 -14.57 20.17 17.18
C LYS A 345 -14.05 18.89 16.53
N VAL A 346 -13.88 17.85 17.32
CA VAL A 346 -13.44 16.53 16.84
C VAL A 346 -14.67 15.65 16.69
N SER A 347 -14.83 15.02 15.52
CA SER A 347 -15.93 14.09 15.22
C SER A 347 -15.55 12.63 15.38
N ASP A 348 -14.29 12.27 15.12
CA ASP A 348 -13.75 10.92 15.31
C ASP A 348 -12.27 10.99 15.73
N GLY A 349 -11.82 10.01 16.51
CA GLY A 349 -10.44 9.83 16.92
C GLY A 349 -10.17 8.38 17.26
N TRP A 350 -8.94 7.93 17.12
CA TRP A 350 -8.50 6.58 17.41
C TRP A 350 -7.41 6.54 18.45
N VAL A 351 -7.66 5.84 19.57
CA VAL A 351 -6.73 5.68 20.67
C VAL A 351 -6.01 4.33 20.57
N PHE A 352 -4.68 4.37 20.61
CA PHE A 352 -3.82 3.18 20.49
C PHE A 352 -2.58 3.30 21.39
N ASP A 353 -1.83 2.20 21.56
CA ASP A 353 -0.56 2.19 22.28
C ASP A 353 0.57 2.75 21.42
N ARG A 354 1.18 3.86 21.81
CA ARG A 354 2.29 4.51 21.11
C ARG A 354 3.56 3.67 21.08
N MET A 355 3.75 2.79 22.06
CA MET A 355 4.92 1.90 22.18
C MET A 355 4.68 0.55 21.49
N ALA A 356 3.47 0.31 20.94
CA ALA A 356 3.20 -0.88 20.18
C ALA A 356 4.16 -0.99 19.00
N GLY A 357 4.94 -2.05 18.96
CA GLY A 357 5.89 -2.33 17.88
C GLY A 357 7.31 -1.80 18.06
N GLU A 358 7.68 -1.12 19.15
CA GLU A 358 9.10 -0.86 19.46
C GLU A 358 9.81 -2.07 20.10
N ALA A 359 9.05 -3.06 20.53
CA ALA A 359 9.55 -4.27 21.23
C ALA A 359 9.72 -5.49 20.31
N ALA A 360 9.73 -5.32 18.98
CA ALA A 360 9.87 -6.43 18.03
C ALA A 360 11.21 -6.43 17.30
#